data_77d27ae9735760ca96006faa233f8db9
#
_entry.id   77d27ae9735760ca96006faa233f8db9
#
_cell.length_a   1.000
_cell.length_b   1.000
_cell.length_c   1.000
_cell.angle_alpha   90.00
_cell.angle_beta   90.00
_cell.angle_gamma   90.00
#
_symmetry.space_group_name_H-M   'P 1'
#
loop_
_entity.id
_entity.type
_entity.pdbx_description
1 polymer ?
#
loop_
_entity_poly.entity_id
_entity_poly.type
_entity_poly.pdbx_seq_one_letter_code
_entity_poly.pdbx_strand_id
1 'polypeptide(L)'
;TMKKVDVILGLQWGDEGKGKVVDVLTPRYEVVARFQGGPNAGHTLEFNGEKYVLRSIPSGIFQGGKTNIIGNGVVIDAILFREEAEALAASGHDLTRQLCISKKAHLILPTHRILDAAYEAAKGSAKIGTTGKGIGPTYTDKVSRNGMRVGDLLSPDFERIYAAAKARHEKILKSLDYQYDIAELEKQWFEAVEYLRRFHIIDSEYFVNDCLAQDKSILAEGAQGTLLDVDFGSYPFVTSSNTVCAGVCTGLGVAPNRIGEVYGIFKAYCTRVGSGPFPTELFDETGERLCDIGHEFGAVTGRRRRCGWLDMVALKYSIMINGVTQLIMMKSDVMNDFDTIKVATAYEIGGRTTSEFPYEIDGELKPVYTEFEGWKCDLRKYGRYEEFPEAFKRYVEFIERQTGVPVKIISVGPDRGETITR
;
A
#
# COMPACT_ATOMS: atom_id res chain seq x y z
N THR A 1 -20.37 19.56 13.71
CA THR A 1 -19.13 18.76 13.86
C THR A 1 -18.24 19.02 12.66
N MET A 2 -16.97 19.32 12.88
CA MET A 2 -16.01 19.61 11.80
C MET A 2 -15.75 18.35 10.98
N LYS A 3 -15.84 18.44 9.64
CA LYS A 3 -15.58 17.32 8.72
C LYS A 3 -14.13 16.86 8.83
N LYS A 4 -13.92 15.55 8.73
CA LYS A 4 -12.61 14.91 8.88
C LYS A 4 -12.30 14.03 7.69
N VAL A 5 -11.03 13.71 7.50
CA VAL A 5 -10.54 12.76 6.51
C VAL A 5 -10.55 11.38 7.13
N ASP A 6 -11.23 10.43 6.52
CA ASP A 6 -11.14 9.02 6.88
C ASP A 6 -9.95 8.38 6.14
N VAL A 7 -9.33 7.41 6.77
CA VAL A 7 -8.09 6.82 6.28
C VAL A 7 -8.26 5.31 6.12
N ILE A 8 -7.73 4.78 5.04
CA ILE A 8 -7.64 3.33 4.82
C ILE A 8 -6.18 2.96 4.59
N LEU A 9 -5.70 1.99 5.36
CA LEU A 9 -4.29 1.57 5.29
C LEU A 9 -4.11 0.10 5.66
N GLY A 10 -3.01 -0.49 5.18
CA GLY A 10 -2.63 -1.86 5.48
C GLY A 10 -1.94 -1.98 6.84
N LEU A 11 -2.21 -3.06 7.55
CA LEU A 11 -1.67 -3.32 8.90
C LEU A 11 -0.54 -4.36 8.91
N GLN A 12 -0.18 -4.91 7.76
CA GLN A 12 0.82 -5.98 7.62
C GLN A 12 1.97 -5.51 6.71
N TRP A 13 2.51 -6.39 5.87
CA TRP A 13 3.60 -6.10 4.95
C TRP A 13 3.14 -5.78 3.52
N GLY A 14 2.00 -5.13 3.37
CA GLY A 14 1.41 -4.83 2.07
C GLY A 14 0.59 -5.99 1.51
N ASP A 15 0.01 -5.77 0.32
CA ASP A 15 -0.82 -6.77 -0.39
C ASP A 15 -2.06 -7.23 0.40
N GLU A 16 -2.55 -6.39 1.30
CA GLU A 16 -3.74 -6.71 2.11
C GLU A 16 -5.06 -6.62 1.32
N GLY A 17 -5.06 -6.05 0.12
CA GLY A 17 -6.27 -5.87 -0.69
C GLY A 17 -6.91 -4.50 -0.58
N LYS A 18 -6.10 -3.46 -0.37
CA LYS A 18 -6.56 -2.07 -0.22
C LYS A 18 -7.43 -1.59 -1.38
N GLY A 19 -7.07 -1.92 -2.62
CA GLY A 19 -7.82 -1.49 -3.80
C GLY A 19 -9.28 -1.91 -3.79
N LYS A 20 -9.56 -3.17 -3.50
CA LYS A 20 -10.92 -3.68 -3.37
C LYS A 20 -11.72 -2.91 -2.31
N VAL A 21 -11.12 -2.69 -1.15
CA VAL A 21 -11.82 -2.03 -0.03
C VAL A 21 -12.05 -0.56 -0.33
N VAL A 22 -11.09 0.14 -0.92
CA VAL A 22 -11.30 1.53 -1.36
C VAL A 22 -12.48 1.61 -2.32
N ASP A 23 -12.54 0.72 -3.31
CA ASP A 23 -13.64 0.66 -4.26
C ASP A 23 -14.99 0.40 -3.57
N VAL A 24 -15.04 -0.52 -2.60
CA VAL A 24 -16.24 -0.81 -1.81
C VAL A 24 -16.68 0.38 -0.97
N LEU A 25 -15.76 1.14 -0.41
CA LEU A 25 -16.04 2.31 0.43
C LEU A 25 -16.33 3.59 -0.37
N THR A 26 -15.82 3.69 -1.59
CA THR A 26 -15.92 4.91 -2.42
C THR A 26 -17.33 5.48 -2.56
N PRO A 27 -18.43 4.69 -2.64
CA PRO A 27 -19.78 5.27 -2.68
C PRO A 27 -20.12 6.23 -1.53
N ARG A 28 -19.45 6.09 -0.39
CA ARG A 28 -19.66 6.93 0.80
C ARG A 28 -18.84 8.22 0.78
N TYR A 29 -17.95 8.38 -0.20
CA TYR A 29 -16.98 9.49 -0.25
C TYR A 29 -17.10 10.26 -1.56
N GLU A 30 -16.87 11.56 -1.50
CA GLU A 30 -16.86 12.43 -2.67
C GLU A 30 -15.45 12.55 -3.26
N VAL A 31 -14.42 12.37 -2.42
CA VAL A 31 -13.01 12.50 -2.77
C VAL A 31 -12.23 11.29 -2.29
N VAL A 32 -11.37 10.75 -3.14
CA VAL A 32 -10.39 9.69 -2.80
C VAL A 32 -8.99 10.21 -3.11
N ALA A 33 -8.09 10.18 -2.13
CA ALA A 33 -6.76 10.77 -2.24
C ALA A 33 -5.66 9.79 -1.82
N ARG A 34 -4.71 9.52 -2.72
CA ARG A 34 -3.47 8.80 -2.41
C ARG A 34 -2.50 9.73 -1.69
N PHE A 35 -1.94 9.30 -0.56
CA PHE A 35 -1.10 10.17 0.26
C PHE A 35 0.38 9.79 0.30
N GLN A 36 0.79 8.62 -0.14
CA GLN A 36 2.20 8.20 -0.17
C GLN A 36 2.41 7.03 -1.12
N GLY A 37 3.68 6.63 -1.27
CA GLY A 37 4.07 5.56 -2.14
C GLY A 37 4.18 6.00 -3.60
N GLY A 38 4.24 5.05 -4.47
CA GLY A 38 4.39 5.30 -5.90
C GLY A 38 4.06 4.07 -6.72
N PRO A 39 4.72 3.89 -7.89
CA PRO A 39 4.42 2.78 -8.80
C PRO A 39 4.84 1.40 -8.27
N ASN A 40 5.47 1.31 -7.10
CA ASN A 40 5.72 0.05 -6.41
C ASN A 40 4.44 -0.54 -5.77
N ALA A 41 3.35 0.22 -5.66
CA ALA A 41 2.06 -0.29 -5.25
C ALA A 41 1.39 -1.10 -6.37
N GLY A 42 0.53 -2.04 -5.98
CA GLY A 42 -0.32 -2.80 -6.90
C GLY A 42 -1.66 -3.02 -6.24
N HIS A 43 -2.61 -2.10 -6.44
CA HIS A 43 -3.96 -2.19 -5.89
C HIS A 43 -4.87 -2.91 -6.87
N THR A 44 -5.21 -4.15 -6.55
CA THR A 44 -6.04 -5.00 -7.42
C THR A 44 -7.52 -4.83 -7.10
N LEU A 45 -8.32 -4.68 -8.15
CA LEU A 45 -9.77 -4.62 -8.10
C LEU A 45 -10.35 -5.63 -9.08
N GLU A 46 -11.37 -6.36 -8.64
CA GLU A 46 -12.10 -7.29 -9.50
C GLU A 46 -13.61 -7.00 -9.44
N PHE A 47 -14.20 -6.75 -10.60
CA PHE A 47 -15.63 -6.55 -10.76
C PHE A 47 -16.03 -6.75 -12.22
N ASN A 48 -17.28 -7.16 -12.43
CA ASN A 48 -17.83 -7.44 -13.77
C ASN A 48 -16.98 -8.45 -14.60
N GLY A 49 -16.31 -9.38 -13.92
CA GLY A 49 -15.46 -10.39 -14.55
C GLY A 49 -14.11 -9.88 -15.05
N GLU A 50 -13.77 -8.63 -14.78
CA GLU A 50 -12.51 -8.02 -15.16
C GLU A 50 -11.63 -7.73 -13.95
N LYS A 51 -10.31 -7.74 -14.17
CA LYS A 51 -9.30 -7.46 -13.15
C LYS A 51 -8.47 -6.26 -13.54
N TYR A 52 -8.36 -5.32 -12.62
CA TYR A 52 -7.57 -4.10 -12.78
C TYR A 52 -6.47 -4.05 -11.70
N VAL A 53 -5.30 -3.55 -12.07
CA VAL A 53 -4.20 -3.31 -11.13
C VAL A 53 -3.80 -1.85 -11.23
N LEU A 54 -4.04 -1.08 -10.17
CA LEU A 54 -3.67 0.33 -10.09
C LEU A 54 -2.38 0.50 -9.30
N ARG A 55 -1.50 1.37 -9.79
CA ARG A 55 -0.22 1.68 -9.14
C ARG A 55 -0.23 3.02 -8.44
N SER A 56 -0.49 4.10 -9.14
CA SER A 56 -0.49 5.47 -8.61
C SER A 56 -1.86 6.12 -8.58
N ILE A 57 -2.74 5.72 -9.50
CA ILE A 57 -4.09 6.29 -9.63
C ILE A 57 -4.96 5.77 -8.48
N PRO A 58 -5.70 6.66 -7.77
CA PRO A 58 -6.59 6.23 -6.69
C PRO A 58 -7.65 5.23 -7.15
N SER A 59 -7.98 4.29 -6.28
CA SER A 59 -8.95 3.22 -6.58
C SER A 59 -10.40 3.71 -6.72
N GLY A 60 -10.67 4.95 -6.33
CA GLY A 60 -11.98 5.59 -6.54
C GLY A 60 -12.27 5.97 -8.00
N ILE A 61 -11.31 5.80 -8.91
CA ILE A 61 -11.44 6.19 -10.33
C ILE A 61 -12.54 5.42 -11.08
N PHE A 62 -12.88 4.22 -10.61
CA PHE A 62 -13.89 3.37 -11.25
C PHE A 62 -15.32 3.82 -11.01
N GLN A 63 -15.53 4.78 -10.12
CA GLN A 63 -16.85 5.29 -9.79
C GLN A 63 -17.03 6.71 -10.32
N GLY A 64 -18.04 6.92 -11.16
CA GLY A 64 -18.31 8.23 -11.74
C GLY A 64 -18.66 9.31 -10.72
N GLY A 65 -18.36 10.54 -11.05
CA GLY A 65 -18.69 11.70 -10.23
C GLY A 65 -17.80 11.90 -8.98
N LYS A 66 -16.75 11.10 -8.84
CA LYS A 66 -15.78 11.25 -7.73
C LYS A 66 -14.58 12.06 -8.17
N THR A 67 -14.00 12.79 -7.23
CA THR A 67 -12.69 13.46 -7.43
C THR A 67 -11.60 12.58 -6.85
N ASN A 68 -10.59 12.30 -7.65
CA ASN A 68 -9.44 11.49 -7.23
C ASN A 68 -8.20 12.37 -7.23
N ILE A 69 -7.38 12.26 -6.18
CA ILE A 69 -6.21 13.11 -5.97
C ILE A 69 -4.97 12.24 -5.81
N ILE A 70 -3.92 12.56 -6.55
CA ILE A 70 -2.56 12.10 -6.25
C ILE A 70 -1.92 13.18 -5.40
N GLY A 71 -1.77 12.90 -4.10
CA GLY A 71 -1.28 13.85 -3.11
C GLY A 71 0.22 14.10 -3.18
N ASN A 72 0.67 15.10 -2.44
CA ASN A 72 2.08 15.52 -2.45
C ASN A 72 3.05 14.49 -1.87
N GLY A 73 2.58 13.56 -1.06
CA GLY A 73 3.41 12.48 -0.52
C GLY A 73 3.71 11.34 -1.50
N VAL A 74 3.04 11.33 -2.65
CA VAL A 74 3.25 10.32 -3.70
C VAL A 74 4.46 10.70 -4.57
N VAL A 75 5.18 9.69 -5.03
CA VAL A 75 6.21 9.83 -6.06
C VAL A 75 5.70 9.22 -7.37
N ILE A 76 5.80 9.96 -8.47
CA ILE A 76 5.17 9.64 -9.74
C ILE A 76 6.20 9.27 -10.79
N ASP A 77 6.06 8.07 -11.36
CA ASP A 77 6.75 7.71 -12.60
C ASP A 77 5.86 8.08 -13.78
N ALA A 78 6.26 9.06 -14.55
CA ALA A 78 5.45 9.58 -15.65
C ALA A 78 5.17 8.52 -16.72
N ILE A 79 6.11 7.63 -16.99
CA ILE A 79 5.94 6.56 -18.00
C ILE A 79 4.87 5.57 -17.53
N LEU A 80 4.99 5.07 -16.30
CA LEU A 80 4.02 4.12 -15.75
C LEU A 80 2.66 4.76 -15.52
N PHE A 81 2.62 6.03 -15.12
CA PHE A 81 1.38 6.79 -15.01
C PHE A 81 0.66 6.88 -16.35
N ARG A 82 1.37 7.19 -17.43
CA ARG A 82 0.79 7.25 -18.76
C ARG A 82 0.22 5.91 -19.21
N GLU A 83 0.96 4.83 -19.03
CA GLU A 83 0.49 3.47 -19.34
C GLU A 83 -0.82 3.14 -18.60
N GLU A 84 -0.86 3.41 -17.31
CA GLU A 84 -2.02 3.18 -16.45
C GLU A 84 -3.22 4.04 -16.88
N ALA A 85 -2.99 5.32 -17.10
CA ALA A 85 -4.02 6.28 -17.48
C ALA A 85 -4.60 5.98 -18.88
N GLU A 86 -3.77 5.64 -19.84
CA GLU A 86 -4.22 5.26 -21.20
C GLU A 86 -5.04 3.97 -21.17
N ALA A 87 -4.64 2.98 -20.38
CA ALA A 87 -5.39 1.74 -20.23
C ALA A 87 -6.78 1.98 -19.64
N LEU A 88 -6.88 2.84 -18.62
CA LEU A 88 -8.16 3.22 -18.01
C LEU A 88 -9.03 4.05 -18.97
N ALA A 89 -8.44 4.96 -19.71
CA ALA A 89 -9.17 5.74 -20.71
C ALA A 89 -9.74 4.85 -21.82
N ALA A 90 -8.99 3.84 -22.26
CA ALA A 90 -9.46 2.84 -23.24
C ALA A 90 -10.63 2.01 -22.70
N SER A 91 -10.76 1.84 -21.38
CA SER A 91 -11.88 1.18 -20.70
C SER A 91 -13.05 2.14 -20.42
N GLY A 92 -13.01 3.36 -20.89
CA GLY A 92 -14.12 4.32 -20.80
C GLY A 92 -14.11 5.24 -19.58
N HIS A 93 -13.01 5.33 -18.84
CA HIS A 93 -12.88 6.22 -17.69
C HIS A 93 -12.31 7.58 -18.09
N ASP A 94 -13.01 8.67 -17.76
CA ASP A 94 -12.58 10.03 -18.06
C ASP A 94 -11.68 10.57 -16.94
N LEU A 95 -10.39 10.28 -17.05
CA LEU A 95 -9.40 10.64 -16.07
C LEU A 95 -9.15 12.14 -15.98
N THR A 96 -9.28 12.88 -17.10
CA THR A 96 -8.99 14.32 -17.12
C THR A 96 -9.97 15.13 -16.27
N ARG A 97 -11.19 14.61 -16.09
CA ARG A 97 -12.21 15.21 -15.22
C ARG A 97 -12.15 14.73 -13.78
N GLN A 98 -11.68 13.51 -13.55
CA GLN A 98 -11.78 12.83 -12.27
C GLN A 98 -10.47 12.82 -11.48
N LEU A 99 -9.34 13.18 -12.08
CA LEU A 99 -8.03 13.08 -11.47
C LEU A 99 -7.31 14.42 -11.39
N CYS A 100 -6.87 14.77 -10.19
CA CYS A 100 -6.01 15.92 -9.90
C CYS A 100 -4.66 15.42 -9.37
N ILE A 101 -3.60 16.16 -9.68
CA ILE A 101 -2.24 15.80 -9.28
C ILE A 101 -1.61 16.96 -8.53
N SER A 102 -1.03 16.70 -7.37
CA SER A 102 -0.37 17.73 -6.57
C SER A 102 0.88 18.28 -7.27
N LYS A 103 1.00 19.61 -7.29
CA LYS A 103 2.25 20.29 -7.70
C LYS A 103 3.45 19.85 -6.88
N LYS A 104 3.24 19.48 -5.62
CA LYS A 104 4.31 19.11 -4.66
C LYS A 104 4.64 17.63 -4.64
N ALA A 105 3.95 16.79 -5.41
CA ALA A 105 4.35 15.41 -5.62
C ALA A 105 5.68 15.37 -6.36
N HIS A 106 6.55 14.41 -5.98
CA HIS A 106 7.87 14.28 -6.61
C HIS A 106 7.81 13.40 -7.85
N LEU A 107 8.62 13.75 -8.84
CA LEU A 107 8.80 12.97 -10.04
C LEU A 107 9.95 11.97 -9.87
N ILE A 108 9.70 10.74 -10.26
CA ILE A 108 10.74 9.73 -10.44
C ILE A 108 11.38 9.99 -11.80
N LEU A 109 12.66 10.33 -11.80
CA LEU A 109 13.42 10.57 -13.01
C LEU A 109 13.95 9.26 -13.60
N PRO A 110 14.27 9.22 -14.90
CA PRO A 110 14.93 8.04 -15.48
C PRO A 110 16.16 7.59 -14.68
N THR A 111 16.98 8.53 -14.24
CA THR A 111 18.17 8.25 -13.44
C THR A 111 17.88 7.71 -12.05
N HIS A 112 16.69 7.97 -11.48
CA HIS A 112 16.30 7.35 -10.21
C HIS A 112 16.13 5.83 -10.34
N ARG A 113 15.59 5.35 -11.47
CA ARG A 113 15.51 3.90 -11.72
C ARG A 113 16.89 3.26 -11.83
N ILE A 114 17.80 3.94 -12.51
CA ILE A 114 19.19 3.47 -12.67
C ILE A 114 19.90 3.45 -11.31
N LEU A 115 19.74 4.50 -10.49
CA LEU A 115 20.31 4.56 -9.15
C LEU A 115 19.79 3.44 -8.26
N ASP A 116 18.52 3.12 -8.33
CA ASP A 116 17.89 2.02 -7.55
C ASP A 116 18.59 0.69 -7.90
N ALA A 117 18.74 0.39 -9.18
CA ALA A 117 19.45 -0.79 -9.65
C ALA A 117 20.94 -0.79 -9.23
N ALA A 118 21.61 0.35 -9.34
CA ALA A 118 23.01 0.49 -8.99
C ALA A 118 23.27 0.29 -7.49
N TYR A 119 22.43 0.88 -6.63
CA TYR A 119 22.52 0.71 -5.18
C TYR A 119 22.26 -0.74 -4.75
N GLU A 120 21.25 -1.40 -5.31
CA GLU A 120 20.98 -2.81 -5.02
C GLU A 120 22.13 -3.70 -5.47
N ALA A 121 22.71 -3.45 -6.65
CA ALA A 121 23.87 -4.19 -7.14
C ALA A 121 25.09 -4.02 -6.21
N ALA A 122 25.31 -2.81 -5.69
CA ALA A 122 26.41 -2.50 -4.77
C ALA A 122 26.27 -3.19 -3.40
N LYS A 123 25.03 -3.49 -2.97
CA LYS A 123 24.78 -4.19 -1.69
C LYS A 123 25.08 -5.68 -1.72
N GLY A 124 25.21 -6.30 -2.89
CA GLY A 124 25.47 -7.73 -3.02
C GLY A 124 24.45 -8.59 -2.26
N SER A 125 24.92 -9.36 -1.26
CA SER A 125 24.06 -10.22 -0.44
C SER A 125 23.16 -9.46 0.54
N ALA A 126 23.44 -8.18 0.82
CA ALA A 126 22.65 -7.34 1.74
C ALA A 126 21.51 -6.60 1.03
N LYS A 127 21.07 -7.09 -0.13
CA LYS A 127 19.96 -6.49 -0.88
C LYS A 127 18.68 -6.42 -0.06
N ILE A 128 17.99 -5.29 -0.14
CA ILE A 128 16.65 -5.09 0.47
C ILE A 128 15.58 -5.79 -0.36
N GLY A 129 15.83 -5.98 -1.65
CA GLY A 129 14.86 -6.55 -2.59
C GLY A 129 13.88 -5.50 -3.10
N THR A 130 14.37 -4.34 -3.50
CA THR A 130 13.56 -3.27 -4.06
C THR A 130 12.86 -3.69 -5.34
N THR A 131 11.80 -2.96 -5.72
CA THR A 131 11.07 -3.21 -6.96
C THR A 131 11.81 -2.68 -8.21
N GLY A 132 12.94 -1.97 -8.03
CA GLY A 132 13.69 -1.35 -9.12
C GLY A 132 13.00 -0.16 -9.77
N LYS A 133 11.99 0.42 -9.11
CA LYS A 133 11.17 1.52 -9.66
C LYS A 133 11.71 2.92 -9.34
N GLY A 134 12.81 3.02 -8.62
CA GLY A 134 13.42 4.30 -8.27
C GLY A 134 12.75 5.00 -7.07
N ILE A 135 11.96 4.31 -6.28
CA ILE A 135 11.22 4.88 -5.15
C ILE A 135 12.16 5.44 -4.08
N GLY A 136 13.10 4.63 -3.61
CA GLY A 136 14.07 5.03 -2.58
C GLY A 136 14.92 6.23 -3.00
N PRO A 137 15.57 6.21 -4.15
CA PRO A 137 16.32 7.37 -4.65
C PRO A 137 15.50 8.65 -4.80
N THR A 138 14.23 8.54 -5.19
CA THR A 138 13.34 9.72 -5.31
C THR A 138 13.03 10.31 -3.93
N TYR A 139 12.67 9.49 -2.94
CA TYR A 139 12.47 9.98 -1.58
C TYR A 139 13.75 10.52 -0.93
N THR A 140 14.90 9.93 -1.26
CA THR A 140 16.20 10.46 -0.83
C THR A 140 16.40 11.89 -1.34
N ASP A 141 16.16 12.13 -2.62
CA ASP A 141 16.26 13.46 -3.20
C ASP A 141 15.26 14.43 -2.59
N LYS A 142 14.05 13.98 -2.31
CA LYS A 142 13.05 14.80 -1.61
C LYS A 142 13.59 15.30 -0.27
N VAL A 143 14.12 14.39 0.57
CA VAL A 143 14.59 14.71 1.91
C VAL A 143 15.88 15.56 1.87
N SER A 144 16.79 15.28 0.91
CA SER A 144 17.99 16.08 0.69
C SER A 144 17.70 17.43 0.01
N ARG A 145 16.46 17.68 -0.41
CA ARG A 145 16.00 18.89 -1.08
C ARG A 145 16.63 19.09 -2.47
N ASN A 146 16.83 17.98 -3.16
CA ASN A 146 17.33 17.91 -4.55
C ASN A 146 16.29 17.35 -5.51
N GLY A 147 15.07 17.07 -5.01
CA GLY A 147 14.02 16.46 -5.81
C GLY A 147 13.39 17.39 -6.82
N MET A 148 12.84 16.79 -7.86
CA MET A 148 12.04 17.48 -8.88
C MET A 148 10.57 17.19 -8.62
N ARG A 149 9.74 18.22 -8.58
CA ARG A 149 8.31 18.12 -8.30
C ARG A 149 7.48 18.27 -9.57
N VAL A 150 6.25 17.76 -9.54
CA VAL A 150 5.30 17.89 -10.64
C VAL A 150 5.09 19.36 -11.05
N GLY A 151 5.04 20.28 -10.08
CA GLY A 151 4.92 21.72 -10.35
C GLY A 151 6.05 22.28 -11.22
N ASP A 152 7.22 21.66 -11.22
CA ASP A 152 8.34 22.10 -12.07
C ASP A 152 8.06 21.91 -13.56
N LEU A 153 7.10 21.04 -13.92
CA LEU A 153 6.62 20.88 -15.31
C LEU A 153 6.00 22.18 -15.85
N LEU A 154 5.51 23.03 -14.97
CA LEU A 154 4.88 24.30 -15.32
C LEU A 154 5.88 25.46 -15.36
N SER A 155 7.11 25.21 -14.96
CA SER A 155 8.18 26.21 -14.94
C SER A 155 8.84 26.35 -16.32
N PRO A 156 9.19 27.56 -16.75
CA PRO A 156 10.02 27.75 -17.94
C PRO A 156 11.43 27.18 -17.78
N ASP A 157 11.86 26.91 -16.54
CA ASP A 157 13.16 26.35 -16.21
C ASP A 157 13.17 24.81 -16.14
N PHE A 158 12.10 24.13 -16.56
CA PHE A 158 11.94 22.69 -16.45
C PHE A 158 13.16 21.90 -16.95
N GLU A 159 13.63 22.21 -18.15
CA GLU A 159 14.76 21.49 -18.72
C GLU A 159 16.07 21.70 -17.96
N ARG A 160 16.28 22.91 -17.46
CA ARG A 160 17.45 23.24 -16.62
C ARG A 160 17.41 22.50 -15.28
N ILE A 161 16.24 22.43 -14.65
CA ILE A 161 16.03 21.72 -13.38
C ILE A 161 16.31 20.22 -13.59
N TYR A 162 15.77 19.66 -14.66
CA TYR A 162 16.01 18.25 -15.03
C TYR A 162 17.50 17.98 -15.26
N ALA A 163 18.17 18.78 -16.07
CA ALA A 163 19.58 18.61 -16.39
C ALA A 163 20.46 18.65 -15.14
N ALA A 164 20.17 19.54 -14.19
CA ALA A 164 20.91 19.63 -12.92
C ALA A 164 20.72 18.38 -12.06
N ALA A 165 19.50 17.85 -11.98
CA ALA A 165 19.22 16.61 -11.27
C ALA A 165 19.93 15.41 -11.90
N LYS A 166 19.84 15.28 -13.21
CA LYS A 166 20.54 14.24 -13.98
C LYS A 166 22.05 14.30 -13.75
N ALA A 167 22.66 15.48 -13.79
CA ALA A 167 24.10 15.64 -13.58
C ALA A 167 24.53 15.18 -12.18
N ARG A 168 23.73 15.43 -11.14
CA ARG A 168 24.00 14.91 -9.78
C ARG A 168 23.99 13.39 -9.76
N HIS A 169 22.98 12.78 -10.39
CA HIS A 169 22.82 11.33 -10.45
C HIS A 169 23.95 10.67 -11.24
N GLU A 170 24.39 11.28 -12.34
CA GLU A 170 25.50 10.79 -13.15
C GLU A 170 26.82 10.73 -12.35
N LYS A 171 27.07 11.72 -11.49
CA LYS A 171 28.24 11.70 -10.59
C LYS A 171 28.20 10.52 -9.63
N ILE A 172 27.02 10.24 -9.05
CA ILE A 172 26.85 9.11 -8.13
C ILE A 172 27.06 7.80 -8.88
N LEU A 173 26.44 7.64 -10.04
CA LEU A 173 26.56 6.43 -10.85
C LEU A 173 28.01 6.17 -11.29
N LYS A 174 28.72 7.22 -11.61
CA LYS A 174 30.16 7.13 -11.93
C LYS A 174 30.96 6.66 -10.71
N SER A 175 30.65 7.16 -9.52
CA SER A 175 31.35 6.74 -8.30
C SER A 175 31.07 5.27 -7.93
N LEU A 176 29.95 4.72 -8.37
CA LEU A 176 29.58 3.31 -8.19
C LEU A 176 30.11 2.41 -9.32
N ASP A 177 30.79 2.99 -10.31
CA ASP A 177 31.27 2.29 -11.51
C ASP A 177 30.18 1.47 -12.20
N TYR A 178 28.93 2.06 -12.27
CA TYR A 178 27.77 1.40 -12.84
C TYR A 178 27.59 1.80 -14.31
N GLN A 179 27.55 0.79 -15.18
CA GLN A 179 27.34 0.98 -16.61
C GLN A 179 25.84 0.93 -16.94
N TYR A 180 25.35 1.87 -17.75
CA TYR A 180 23.96 1.97 -18.13
C TYR A 180 23.79 2.72 -19.45
N ASP A 181 22.65 2.50 -20.11
CA ASP A 181 22.19 3.29 -21.24
C ASP A 181 20.80 3.86 -20.89
N ILE A 182 20.67 5.17 -20.95
CA ILE A 182 19.47 5.89 -20.54
C ILE A 182 18.69 6.51 -21.71
N ALA A 183 19.24 6.52 -22.93
CA ALA A 183 18.71 7.30 -24.04
C ALA A 183 17.24 7.00 -24.36
N GLU A 184 16.87 5.73 -24.45
CA GLU A 184 15.48 5.34 -24.75
C GLU A 184 14.55 5.62 -23.57
N LEU A 185 14.97 5.32 -22.36
CA LEU A 185 14.18 5.58 -21.14
C LEU A 185 13.93 7.09 -20.97
N GLU A 186 14.94 7.90 -21.21
CA GLU A 186 14.83 9.37 -21.12
C GLU A 186 13.86 9.91 -22.17
N LYS A 187 13.93 9.42 -23.41
CA LYS A 187 13.00 9.79 -24.47
C LYS A 187 11.56 9.48 -24.09
N GLN A 188 11.30 8.27 -23.62
CA GLN A 188 9.97 7.86 -23.17
C GLN A 188 9.47 8.70 -22.00
N TRP A 189 10.37 9.06 -21.08
CA TRP A 189 10.02 9.89 -19.94
C TRP A 189 9.59 11.31 -20.35
N PHE A 190 10.30 11.95 -21.28
CA PHE A 190 9.90 13.27 -21.77
C PHE A 190 8.58 13.24 -22.51
N GLU A 191 8.30 12.20 -23.29
CA GLU A 191 6.98 12.01 -23.93
C GLU A 191 5.88 11.82 -22.86
N ALA A 192 6.15 11.04 -21.83
CA ALA A 192 5.21 10.80 -20.74
C ALA A 192 4.95 12.07 -19.91
N VAL A 193 5.94 12.92 -19.71
CA VAL A 193 5.80 14.21 -19.04
C VAL A 193 4.82 15.13 -19.83
N GLU A 194 4.92 15.15 -21.16
CA GLU A 194 3.96 15.90 -21.98
C GLU A 194 2.54 15.37 -21.82
N TYR A 195 2.37 14.05 -21.69
CA TYR A 195 1.08 13.45 -21.38
C TYR A 195 0.56 13.89 -20.00
N LEU A 196 1.44 13.91 -18.98
CA LEU A 196 1.10 14.31 -17.61
C LEU A 196 0.58 15.77 -17.55
N ARG A 197 1.09 16.67 -18.38
CA ARG A 197 0.67 18.07 -18.47
C ARG A 197 -0.81 18.26 -18.82
N ARG A 198 -1.48 17.25 -19.34
CA ARG A 198 -2.92 17.31 -19.70
C ARG A 198 -3.83 17.28 -18.48
N PHE A 199 -3.32 16.86 -17.33
CA PHE A 199 -4.10 16.70 -16.12
C PHE A 199 -4.15 18.00 -15.30
N HIS A 200 -5.10 18.06 -14.37
CA HIS A 200 -5.21 19.16 -13.43
C HIS A 200 -4.09 19.07 -12.39
N ILE A 201 -3.11 19.92 -12.51
CA ILE A 201 -2.00 20.05 -11.56
C ILE A 201 -2.37 21.16 -10.59
N ILE A 202 -2.53 20.81 -9.32
CA ILE A 202 -3.17 21.65 -8.30
C ILE A 202 -2.31 21.84 -7.06
N ASP A 203 -2.62 22.88 -6.28
CA ASP A 203 -2.17 23.05 -4.91
C ASP A 203 -3.03 22.16 -4.00
N SER A 204 -2.65 20.89 -3.87
CA SER A 204 -3.51 19.85 -3.29
C SER A 204 -3.85 20.07 -1.83
N GLU A 205 -2.96 20.69 -1.03
CA GLU A 205 -3.24 21.03 0.37
C GLU A 205 -4.40 22.03 0.50
N TYR A 206 -4.46 23.04 -0.37
CA TYR A 206 -5.60 23.95 -0.41
C TYR A 206 -6.87 23.25 -0.88
N PHE A 207 -6.76 22.47 -1.94
CA PHE A 207 -7.91 21.76 -2.51
C PHE A 207 -8.56 20.81 -1.48
N VAL A 208 -7.76 20.02 -0.77
CA VAL A 208 -8.25 19.08 0.25
C VAL A 208 -8.91 19.84 1.42
N ASN A 209 -8.27 20.90 1.91
CA ASN A 209 -8.83 21.68 3.01
C ASN A 209 -10.08 22.47 2.61
N ASP A 210 -10.17 22.94 1.36
CA ASP A 210 -11.39 23.57 0.82
C ASP A 210 -12.53 22.55 0.73
N CYS A 211 -12.24 21.30 0.31
CA CYS A 211 -13.22 20.23 0.33
C CYS A 211 -13.76 19.97 1.74
N LEU A 212 -12.89 19.95 2.74
CA LEU A 212 -13.29 19.79 4.15
C LEU A 212 -14.14 20.97 4.62
N ALA A 213 -13.79 22.19 4.24
CA ALA A 213 -14.57 23.39 4.58
C ALA A 213 -15.96 23.40 3.93
N GLN A 214 -16.11 22.73 2.78
CA GLN A 214 -17.37 22.54 2.08
C GLN A 214 -18.12 21.27 2.53
N ASP A 215 -17.75 20.66 3.63
CA ASP A 215 -18.34 19.44 4.18
C ASP A 215 -18.26 18.21 3.27
N LYS A 216 -17.32 18.17 2.33
CA LYS A 216 -17.11 17.02 1.46
C LYS A 216 -16.42 15.88 2.21
N SER A 217 -16.86 14.66 1.92
CA SER A 217 -16.28 13.45 2.48
C SER A 217 -15.03 13.02 1.72
N ILE A 218 -13.94 12.77 2.45
CA ILE A 218 -12.64 12.40 1.87
C ILE A 218 -12.15 11.09 2.46
N LEU A 219 -11.74 10.18 1.59
CA LEU A 219 -11.05 8.93 1.94
C LEU A 219 -9.59 9.02 1.49
N ALA A 220 -8.67 8.93 2.45
CA ALA A 220 -7.23 8.86 2.17
C ALA A 220 -6.82 7.40 1.98
N GLU A 221 -6.29 7.08 0.81
CA GLU A 221 -5.86 5.73 0.41
C GLU A 221 -4.36 5.57 0.59
N GLY A 222 -3.96 4.66 1.49
CA GLY A 222 -2.56 4.30 1.70
C GLY A 222 -2.07 3.25 0.72
N ALA A 223 -0.76 3.13 0.62
CA ALA A 223 -0.06 2.10 -0.14
C ALA A 223 0.90 1.34 0.77
N GLN A 224 1.29 0.14 0.36
CA GLN A 224 2.10 -0.79 1.16
C GLN A 224 1.38 -1.16 2.48
N GLY A 225 2.09 -1.30 3.58
CA GLY A 225 1.52 -1.64 4.87
C GLY A 225 2.34 -1.07 6.02
N THR A 226 1.79 -1.07 7.21
CA THR A 226 2.41 -0.49 8.41
C THR A 226 3.79 -1.07 8.70
N LEU A 227 3.97 -2.37 8.51
CA LEU A 227 5.23 -3.04 8.80
C LEU A 227 6.32 -2.79 7.76
N LEU A 228 5.99 -2.04 6.71
CA LEU A 228 6.91 -1.49 5.71
C LEU A 228 7.16 0.01 5.88
N ASP A 229 6.62 0.62 6.94
CA ASP A 229 6.84 2.05 7.22
C ASP A 229 8.32 2.33 7.50
N VAL A 230 8.84 3.46 6.98
CA VAL A 230 10.25 3.79 7.11
C VAL A 230 10.71 3.99 8.56
N ASP A 231 9.81 4.45 9.44
CA ASP A 231 10.09 4.66 10.87
C ASP A 231 9.77 3.43 11.72
N PHE A 232 8.59 2.85 11.53
CA PHE A 232 8.02 1.84 12.45
C PHE A 232 7.98 0.43 11.89
N GLY A 233 8.34 0.23 10.64
CA GLY A 233 8.38 -1.07 10.01
C GLY A 233 9.62 -1.89 10.39
N SER A 234 9.78 -3.03 9.74
CA SER A 234 10.90 -3.96 9.95
C SER A 234 12.19 -3.47 9.26
N TYR A 235 12.65 -2.30 9.66
CA TYR A 235 13.83 -1.63 9.13
C TYR A 235 15.07 -2.55 9.15
N PRO A 236 15.92 -2.61 8.09
CA PRO A 236 15.90 -1.78 6.90
C PRO A 236 15.03 -2.32 5.74
N PHE A 237 14.32 -3.42 5.94
CA PHE A 237 13.48 -4.06 4.92
C PHE A 237 12.10 -3.39 4.88
N VAL A 238 12.09 -2.12 4.50
CA VAL A 238 10.92 -1.24 4.48
C VAL A 238 10.89 -0.42 3.20
N THR A 239 9.77 0.24 2.94
CA THR A 239 9.69 1.27 1.90
C THR A 239 10.24 2.60 2.42
N SER A 240 10.45 3.56 1.54
CA SER A 240 11.07 4.85 1.89
C SER A 240 10.06 5.93 2.28
N SER A 241 8.80 5.56 2.52
CA SER A 241 7.74 6.50 2.90
C SER A 241 7.05 6.10 4.20
N ASN A 242 6.31 7.04 4.76
CA ASN A 242 5.45 6.77 5.92
C ASN A 242 4.11 6.21 5.46
N THR A 243 3.95 4.91 5.65
CA THR A 243 2.74 4.13 5.32
C THR A 243 1.69 4.21 6.42
N VAL A 244 2.05 4.74 7.59
CA VAL A 244 1.20 4.87 8.77
C VAL A 244 0.24 6.05 8.63
N CYS A 245 -0.77 6.09 9.48
CA CYS A 245 -1.83 7.10 9.46
C CYS A 245 -1.28 8.54 9.48
N ALA A 246 -0.22 8.81 10.24
CA ALA A 246 0.43 10.13 10.27
C ALA A 246 0.93 10.58 8.89
N GLY A 247 1.20 9.65 7.98
CA GLY A 247 1.57 9.96 6.60
C GLY A 247 0.50 10.68 5.81
N VAL A 248 -0.76 10.60 6.22
CA VAL A 248 -1.86 11.37 5.62
C VAL A 248 -1.66 12.88 5.85
N CYS A 249 -1.24 13.25 7.05
CA CYS A 249 -1.06 14.65 7.43
C CYS A 249 0.01 15.33 6.56
N THR A 250 1.16 14.70 6.40
CA THR A 250 2.24 15.21 5.56
C THR A 250 2.02 14.97 4.07
N GLY A 251 1.35 13.88 3.72
CA GLY A 251 1.12 13.48 2.33
C GLY A 251 -0.03 14.19 1.63
N LEU A 252 -0.95 14.82 2.37
CA LEU A 252 -2.06 15.60 1.84
C LEU A 252 -2.11 17.03 2.35
N GLY A 253 -1.33 17.38 3.37
CA GLY A 253 -1.40 18.71 4.00
C GLY A 253 -2.62 18.88 4.90
N VAL A 254 -2.97 17.84 5.65
CA VAL A 254 -4.12 17.82 6.56
C VAL A 254 -3.63 17.87 8.01
N ALA A 255 -4.25 18.71 8.82
CA ALA A 255 -3.90 18.81 10.25
C ALA A 255 -4.25 17.50 10.98
N PRO A 256 -3.45 17.08 11.99
CA PRO A 256 -3.69 15.82 12.70
C PRO A 256 -5.09 15.71 13.34
N ASN A 257 -5.65 16.80 13.82
CA ASN A 257 -6.99 16.81 14.43
C ASN A 257 -8.14 16.73 13.40
N ARG A 258 -7.81 16.64 12.12
CA ARG A 258 -8.77 16.45 11.02
C ARG A 258 -8.81 15.00 10.53
N ILE A 259 -8.14 14.08 11.20
CA ILE A 259 -8.23 12.64 10.94
C ILE A 259 -9.47 12.09 11.63
N GLY A 260 -10.31 11.39 10.89
CA GLY A 260 -11.55 10.76 11.35
C GLY A 260 -11.40 9.27 11.60
N GLU A 261 -12.24 8.47 10.93
CA GLU A 261 -12.15 7.02 11.01
C GLU A 261 -10.86 6.50 10.38
N VAL A 262 -10.24 5.51 11.01
CA VAL A 262 -9.04 4.84 10.50
C VAL A 262 -9.37 3.38 10.28
N TYR A 263 -9.56 3.01 9.01
CA TYR A 263 -9.81 1.64 8.58
C TYR A 263 -8.50 0.90 8.41
N GLY A 264 -8.26 -0.10 9.24
CA GLY A 264 -7.10 -0.97 9.16
C GLY A 264 -7.42 -2.27 8.43
N ILE A 265 -6.72 -2.53 7.33
CA ILE A 265 -6.91 -3.73 6.52
C ILE A 265 -5.85 -4.75 6.86
N PHE A 266 -6.28 -5.99 7.09
CA PHE A 266 -5.38 -7.13 7.28
C PHE A 266 -5.97 -8.39 6.63
N LYS A 267 -5.09 -9.31 6.25
CA LYS A 267 -5.50 -10.65 5.82
C LYS A 267 -5.75 -11.53 7.05
N ALA A 268 -6.59 -12.52 6.90
CA ALA A 268 -6.79 -13.55 7.93
C ALA A 268 -5.52 -14.39 8.21
N TYR A 269 -4.48 -14.19 7.43
CA TYR A 269 -3.12 -14.75 7.56
C TYR A 269 -2.11 -13.67 7.15
N CYS A 270 -0.81 -14.00 7.14
CA CYS A 270 0.22 -13.04 6.75
C CYS A 270 0.91 -13.42 5.46
N THR A 271 1.31 -12.41 4.69
CA THR A 271 2.19 -12.58 3.53
C THR A 271 3.26 -11.51 3.50
N ARG A 272 4.38 -11.81 2.86
CA ARG A 272 5.45 -10.85 2.64
C ARG A 272 6.13 -11.12 1.30
N VAL A 273 6.48 -10.05 0.58
CA VAL A 273 7.32 -10.11 -0.62
C VAL A 273 8.73 -9.65 -0.24
N GLY A 274 9.74 -10.33 -0.79
CA GLY A 274 11.13 -9.93 -0.63
C GLY A 274 11.74 -10.36 0.71
N SER A 275 12.90 -9.77 0.99
CA SER A 275 13.69 -10.07 2.18
C SER A 275 13.13 -9.40 3.44
N GLY A 276 13.58 -9.86 4.58
CA GLY A 276 13.24 -9.29 5.87
C GLY A 276 12.54 -10.26 6.80
N PRO A 277 12.39 -9.88 8.08
CA PRO A 277 11.82 -10.77 9.08
C PRO A 277 10.33 -11.05 8.84
N PHE A 278 9.93 -12.28 9.12
CA PHE A 278 8.56 -12.74 9.04
C PHE A 278 8.32 -13.80 10.11
N PRO A 279 7.91 -13.42 11.33
CA PRO A 279 7.87 -14.33 12.48
C PRO A 279 7.00 -15.57 12.30
N THR A 280 5.87 -15.46 11.60
CA THR A 280 4.93 -16.57 11.39
C THR A 280 5.11 -17.30 10.07
N GLU A 281 6.17 -17.02 9.34
CA GLU A 281 6.43 -17.66 8.03
C GLU A 281 6.42 -19.18 8.14
N LEU A 282 5.75 -19.84 7.19
CA LEU A 282 5.64 -21.29 7.08
C LEU A 282 6.41 -21.80 5.87
N PHE A 283 7.22 -22.84 6.10
CA PHE A 283 8.04 -23.47 5.06
C PHE A 283 7.54 -24.87 4.70
N ASP A 284 6.34 -25.22 5.17
CA ASP A 284 5.71 -26.53 5.00
C ASP A 284 4.56 -26.48 3.98
N GLU A 285 3.83 -27.60 3.88
CA GLU A 285 2.65 -27.72 3.01
C GLU A 285 1.57 -26.67 3.32
N THR A 286 1.41 -26.28 4.58
CA THR A 286 0.44 -25.24 4.97
C THR A 286 0.79 -23.90 4.35
N GLY A 287 2.05 -23.52 4.37
CA GLY A 287 2.52 -22.30 3.71
C GLY A 287 2.30 -22.30 2.20
N GLU A 288 2.54 -23.44 1.56
CA GLU A 288 2.27 -23.64 0.13
C GLU A 288 0.78 -23.55 -0.19
N ARG A 289 -0.08 -24.16 0.63
CA ARG A 289 -1.53 -24.08 0.46
C ARG A 289 -2.05 -22.64 0.58
N LEU A 290 -1.58 -21.88 1.56
CA LEU A 290 -1.93 -20.46 1.70
C LEU A 290 -1.58 -19.67 0.44
N CYS A 291 -0.39 -19.89 -0.10
CA CYS A 291 0.07 -19.22 -1.31
C CYS A 291 -0.77 -19.60 -2.54
N ASP A 292 -0.99 -20.88 -2.76
CA ASP A 292 -1.67 -21.38 -3.94
C ASP A 292 -3.17 -21.07 -3.93
N ILE A 293 -3.86 -21.33 -2.82
CA ILE A 293 -5.30 -21.04 -2.67
C ILE A 293 -5.54 -19.54 -2.67
N GLY A 294 -4.67 -18.77 -1.99
CA GLY A 294 -4.76 -17.34 -1.89
C GLY A 294 -4.30 -16.59 -3.15
N HIS A 295 -3.78 -17.30 -4.16
CA HIS A 295 -3.16 -16.69 -5.34
C HIS A 295 -2.14 -15.60 -4.94
N GLU A 296 -1.28 -15.93 -3.96
CA GLU A 296 -0.32 -15.02 -3.37
C GLU A 296 0.91 -14.85 -4.27
N PHE A 297 0.70 -14.16 -5.40
CA PHE A 297 1.72 -13.78 -6.37
C PHE A 297 1.66 -12.28 -6.59
N GLY A 298 2.83 -11.65 -6.75
CA GLY A 298 2.90 -10.21 -6.98
C GLY A 298 2.10 -9.79 -8.20
N ALA A 299 1.20 -8.83 -8.03
CA ALA A 299 0.30 -8.36 -9.10
C ALA A 299 1.06 -7.77 -10.31
N VAL A 300 2.25 -7.21 -10.07
CA VAL A 300 3.09 -6.57 -11.08
C VAL A 300 4.20 -7.52 -11.58
N THR A 301 4.87 -8.21 -10.66
CA THR A 301 6.06 -9.04 -10.96
C THR A 301 5.74 -10.52 -11.12
N GLY A 302 4.57 -10.98 -10.70
CA GLY A 302 4.21 -12.40 -10.63
C GLY A 302 5.01 -13.18 -9.58
N ARG A 303 5.80 -12.51 -8.77
CA ARG A 303 6.67 -13.11 -7.76
C ARG A 303 5.86 -13.77 -6.65
N ARG A 304 6.22 -15.01 -6.28
CA ARG A 304 5.59 -15.75 -5.19
C ARG A 304 5.81 -15.03 -3.86
N ARG A 305 4.73 -14.83 -3.09
CA ARG A 305 4.79 -14.24 -1.76
C ARG A 305 5.10 -15.31 -0.71
N ARG A 306 5.84 -14.93 0.32
CA ARG A 306 6.05 -15.72 1.53
C ARG A 306 4.76 -15.70 2.32
N CYS A 307 4.34 -16.84 2.89
CA CYS A 307 3.05 -16.96 3.59
C CYS A 307 3.23 -17.53 4.99
N GLY A 308 2.36 -17.15 5.92
CA GLY A 308 2.36 -17.64 7.28
C GLY A 308 1.05 -17.32 8.01
N TRP A 309 0.91 -17.81 9.24
CA TRP A 309 -0.25 -17.58 10.08
C TRP A 309 -0.40 -16.10 10.45
N LEU A 310 -1.60 -15.73 10.86
CA LEU A 310 -1.86 -14.38 11.40
C LEU A 310 -0.97 -14.11 12.62
N ASP A 311 -0.31 -12.97 12.60
CA ASP A 311 0.55 -12.48 13.67
C ASP A 311 -0.17 -11.39 14.47
N MET A 312 -0.71 -11.78 15.64
CA MET A 312 -1.47 -10.86 16.48
C MET A 312 -0.55 -9.84 17.16
N VAL A 313 0.70 -10.19 17.44
CA VAL A 313 1.68 -9.25 18.01
C VAL A 313 1.91 -8.09 17.04
N ALA A 314 2.19 -8.40 15.79
CA ALA A 314 2.38 -7.41 14.73
C ALA A 314 1.10 -6.62 14.45
N LEU A 315 -0.06 -7.28 14.45
CA LEU A 315 -1.35 -6.62 14.23
C LEU A 315 -1.69 -5.60 15.32
N LYS A 316 -1.50 -5.96 16.58
CA LYS A 316 -1.71 -5.06 17.73
C LYS A 316 -0.76 -3.86 17.69
N TYR A 317 0.49 -4.09 17.32
CA TYR A 317 1.48 -3.03 17.11
C TYR A 317 1.00 -2.05 16.02
N SER A 318 0.57 -2.54 14.88
CA SER A 318 0.07 -1.72 13.78
C SER A 318 -1.18 -0.93 14.17
N ILE A 319 -2.09 -1.53 14.92
CA ILE A 319 -3.30 -0.87 15.41
C ILE A 319 -2.94 0.29 16.34
N MET A 320 -1.99 0.08 17.23
CA MET A 320 -1.51 1.10 18.17
C MET A 320 -0.90 2.30 17.43
N ILE A 321 0.01 2.03 16.49
CA ILE A 321 0.73 3.08 15.74
C ILE A 321 -0.23 3.92 14.91
N ASN A 322 -1.27 3.31 14.34
CA ASN A 322 -2.19 3.98 13.43
C ASN A 322 -3.44 4.56 14.10
N GLY A 323 -3.74 4.17 15.33
CA GLY A 323 -5.01 4.55 15.96
C GLY A 323 -6.22 3.99 15.22
N VAL A 324 -6.16 2.73 14.81
CA VAL A 324 -7.20 2.07 14.02
C VAL A 324 -8.53 2.06 14.80
N THR A 325 -9.59 2.49 14.13
CA THR A 325 -10.95 2.53 14.70
C THR A 325 -11.84 1.40 14.22
N GLN A 326 -11.58 0.88 13.02
CA GLN A 326 -12.33 -0.23 12.42
C GLN A 326 -11.37 -1.16 11.68
N LEU A 327 -11.57 -2.46 11.85
CA LEU A 327 -10.82 -3.50 11.15
C LEU A 327 -11.58 -4.00 9.92
N ILE A 328 -10.83 -4.32 8.89
CA ILE A 328 -11.32 -4.93 7.67
C ILE A 328 -10.49 -6.19 7.41
N MET A 329 -11.15 -7.36 7.46
CA MET A 329 -10.50 -8.65 7.30
C MET A 329 -10.64 -9.17 5.88
N MET A 330 -9.51 -9.47 5.26
CA MET A 330 -9.42 -9.96 3.88
C MET A 330 -9.02 -11.42 3.84
N LYS A 331 -9.33 -12.08 2.73
CA LYS A 331 -8.84 -13.42 2.43
C LYS A 331 -9.27 -14.51 3.42
N SER A 332 -10.40 -14.33 4.09
CA SER A 332 -10.94 -15.31 5.04
C SER A 332 -11.24 -16.66 4.38
N ASP A 333 -11.70 -16.62 3.14
CA ASP A 333 -12.05 -17.77 2.31
C ASP A 333 -10.88 -18.70 1.98
N VAL A 334 -9.66 -18.17 2.02
CA VAL A 334 -8.45 -18.96 1.70
C VAL A 334 -8.25 -20.14 2.65
N MET A 335 -8.72 -20.00 3.89
CA MET A 335 -8.60 -21.04 4.91
C MET A 335 -9.87 -21.89 5.08
N ASN A 336 -10.81 -21.84 4.14
CA ASN A 336 -12.09 -22.56 4.22
C ASN A 336 -11.97 -24.06 4.49
N ASP A 337 -10.94 -24.72 3.97
CA ASP A 337 -10.76 -26.17 4.06
C ASP A 337 -9.71 -26.60 5.10
N PHE A 338 -9.20 -25.68 5.89
CA PHE A 338 -8.21 -26.01 6.91
C PHE A 338 -8.86 -26.67 8.13
N ASP A 339 -8.23 -27.74 8.64
CA ASP A 339 -8.67 -28.40 9.87
C ASP A 339 -8.37 -27.55 11.10
N THR A 340 -7.17 -27.00 11.15
CA THR A 340 -6.68 -26.18 12.27
C THR A 340 -6.10 -24.88 11.72
N ILE A 341 -6.41 -23.79 12.38
CA ILE A 341 -5.92 -22.46 12.06
C ILE A 341 -5.20 -21.91 13.29
N LYS A 342 -4.04 -21.29 13.09
CA LYS A 342 -3.22 -20.78 14.18
C LYS A 342 -3.08 -19.26 14.09
N VAL A 343 -2.95 -18.64 15.26
CA VAL A 343 -2.64 -17.20 15.42
C VAL A 343 -1.49 -17.06 16.39
N ALA A 344 -0.43 -16.35 15.99
CA ALA A 344 0.65 -16.02 16.93
C ALA A 344 0.17 -14.92 17.87
N THR A 345 0.07 -15.24 19.15
CA THR A 345 -0.40 -14.32 20.21
C THR A 345 0.73 -13.75 21.05
N ALA A 346 1.91 -14.32 20.95
CA ALA A 346 3.12 -13.87 21.61
C ALA A 346 4.35 -14.34 20.84
N TYR A 347 5.51 -13.80 21.21
CA TYR A 347 6.81 -14.28 20.74
C TYR A 347 7.63 -14.78 21.94
N GLU A 348 8.42 -15.81 21.70
CA GLU A 348 9.44 -16.28 22.63
C GLU A 348 10.81 -15.90 22.06
N ILE A 349 11.58 -15.12 22.84
CA ILE A 349 12.91 -14.65 22.49
C ILE A 349 13.84 -14.86 23.69
N GLY A 350 14.90 -15.67 23.54
CA GLY A 350 15.87 -15.89 24.60
C GLY A 350 15.26 -16.39 25.91
N GLY A 351 14.25 -17.26 25.85
CA GLY A 351 13.56 -17.80 27.02
C GLY A 351 12.54 -16.86 27.66
N ARG A 352 12.30 -15.69 27.06
CA ARG A 352 11.28 -14.72 27.51
C ARG A 352 10.12 -14.69 26.53
N THR A 353 8.90 -14.61 27.04
CA THR A 353 7.69 -14.42 26.25
C THR A 353 7.35 -12.92 26.24
N THR A 354 7.09 -12.38 25.06
CA THR A 354 6.67 -10.99 24.87
C THR A 354 5.46 -10.89 23.95
N SER A 355 4.59 -9.93 24.22
CA SER A 355 3.50 -9.51 23.34
C SER A 355 3.80 -8.19 22.62
N GLU A 356 5.01 -7.67 22.75
CA GLU A 356 5.46 -6.47 22.05
C GLU A 356 6.25 -6.82 20.80
N PHE A 357 6.07 -6.03 19.74
CA PHE A 357 6.83 -6.17 18.50
C PHE A 357 8.27 -5.69 18.76
N PRO A 358 9.29 -6.59 18.67
CA PRO A 358 10.63 -6.26 19.12
C PRO A 358 11.40 -5.41 18.12
N TYR A 359 12.41 -4.70 18.63
CA TYR A 359 13.36 -3.95 17.78
C TYR A 359 14.16 -4.88 16.86
N GLU A 360 14.67 -5.97 17.40
CA GLU A 360 15.38 -6.99 16.63
C GLU A 360 14.51 -8.22 16.44
N ILE A 361 14.37 -8.64 15.20
CA ILE A 361 13.66 -9.86 14.83
C ILE A 361 14.66 -10.74 14.09
N ASP A 362 15.15 -11.75 14.77
CA ASP A 362 16.16 -12.69 14.25
C ASP A 362 15.68 -14.15 14.35
N GLY A 363 16.60 -15.10 14.06
CA GLY A 363 16.31 -16.53 14.07
C GLY A 363 16.00 -17.14 15.43
N GLU A 364 16.24 -16.40 16.53
CA GLU A 364 15.91 -16.85 17.88
C GLU A 364 14.44 -16.62 18.25
N LEU A 365 13.76 -15.71 17.54
CA LEU A 365 12.34 -15.45 17.75
C LEU A 365 11.51 -16.62 17.29
N LYS A 366 10.65 -17.11 18.20
CA LYS A 366 9.67 -18.16 17.92
C LYS A 366 8.27 -17.65 18.23
N PRO A 367 7.32 -17.77 17.28
CA PRO A 367 5.93 -17.44 17.58
C PRO A 367 5.31 -18.45 18.54
N VAL A 368 4.48 -17.96 19.44
CA VAL A 368 3.64 -18.77 20.33
C VAL A 368 2.22 -18.74 19.78
N TYR A 369 1.70 -19.90 19.40
CA TYR A 369 0.42 -20.01 18.71
C TYR A 369 -0.73 -20.36 19.63
N THR A 370 -1.89 -19.76 19.37
CA THR A 370 -3.20 -20.21 19.80
C THR A 370 -3.87 -20.89 18.63
N GLU A 371 -4.48 -22.06 18.84
CA GLU A 371 -5.10 -22.88 17.81
C GLU A 371 -6.61 -22.69 17.79
N PHE A 372 -7.18 -22.72 16.58
CA PHE A 372 -8.61 -22.65 16.31
C PHE A 372 -9.04 -23.82 15.42
N GLU A 373 -10.22 -24.33 15.67
CA GLU A 373 -10.88 -25.25 14.76
C GLU A 373 -11.22 -24.52 13.45
N GLY A 374 -10.92 -25.14 12.32
CA GLY A 374 -11.29 -24.63 11.01
C GLY A 374 -12.81 -24.65 10.81
N TRP A 375 -13.33 -23.74 10.01
CA TRP A 375 -14.76 -23.64 9.74
C TRP A 375 -15.25 -24.61 8.67
N LYS A 376 -14.39 -25.16 7.84
CA LYS A 376 -14.69 -26.23 6.89
C LYS A 376 -15.92 -25.97 6.01
N CYS A 377 -16.05 -24.76 5.51
CA CYS A 377 -17.15 -24.40 4.62
C CYS A 377 -16.79 -23.23 3.70
N ASP A 378 -17.54 -23.07 2.62
CA ASP A 378 -17.41 -21.93 1.71
C ASP A 378 -18.15 -20.71 2.30
N LEU A 379 -17.38 -19.71 2.75
CA LEU A 379 -17.93 -18.49 3.36
C LEU A 379 -18.78 -17.64 2.39
N ARG A 380 -18.64 -17.84 1.07
CA ARG A 380 -19.44 -17.12 0.06
C ARG A 380 -20.91 -17.51 0.07
N LYS A 381 -21.27 -18.60 0.72
CA LYS A 381 -22.67 -19.07 0.85
C LYS A 381 -23.51 -18.17 1.77
N TYR A 382 -22.89 -17.34 2.57
CA TYR A 382 -23.54 -16.52 3.58
C TYR A 382 -23.63 -15.06 3.16
N GLY A 383 -24.78 -14.45 3.39
CA GLY A 383 -25.01 -13.04 3.04
C GLY A 383 -24.86 -12.08 4.22
N ARG A 384 -24.84 -12.61 5.45
CA ARG A 384 -24.77 -11.81 6.69
C ARG A 384 -23.85 -12.47 7.71
N TYR A 385 -23.22 -11.66 8.55
CA TYR A 385 -22.31 -12.14 9.59
C TYR A 385 -22.93 -13.18 10.52
N GLU A 386 -24.19 -12.96 10.94
CA GLU A 386 -24.89 -13.85 11.87
C GLU A 386 -25.10 -15.26 11.34
N GLU A 387 -25.08 -15.43 10.02
CA GLU A 387 -25.25 -16.72 9.35
C GLU A 387 -23.96 -17.53 9.28
N PHE A 388 -22.81 -16.93 9.54
CA PHE A 388 -21.53 -17.62 9.47
C PHE A 388 -21.45 -18.78 10.48
N PRO A 389 -20.65 -19.83 10.16
CA PRO A 389 -20.39 -20.92 11.11
C PRO A 389 -19.80 -20.40 12.43
N GLU A 390 -20.12 -21.05 13.51
CA GLU A 390 -19.61 -20.71 14.85
C GLU A 390 -18.08 -20.70 14.92
N ALA A 391 -17.42 -21.64 14.24
CA ALA A 391 -15.96 -21.68 14.20
C ALA A 391 -15.36 -20.42 13.59
N PHE A 392 -15.94 -19.90 12.52
CA PHE A 392 -15.50 -18.66 11.90
C PHE A 392 -15.79 -17.43 12.78
N LYS A 393 -16.99 -17.39 13.37
CA LYS A 393 -17.35 -16.29 14.29
C LYS A 393 -16.41 -16.26 15.52
N ARG A 394 -16.03 -17.41 16.06
CA ARG A 394 -15.04 -17.51 17.15
C ARG A 394 -13.70 -16.91 16.76
N TYR A 395 -13.24 -17.15 15.53
CA TYR A 395 -12.01 -16.58 15.01
C TYR A 395 -12.10 -15.04 14.91
N VAL A 396 -13.17 -14.51 14.34
CA VAL A 396 -13.40 -13.06 14.23
C VAL A 396 -13.51 -12.40 15.60
N GLU A 397 -14.29 -12.98 16.49
CA GLU A 397 -14.49 -12.44 17.86
C GLU A 397 -13.22 -12.49 18.70
N PHE A 398 -12.38 -13.51 18.50
CA PHE A 398 -11.06 -13.56 19.13
C PHE A 398 -10.19 -12.37 18.69
N ILE A 399 -10.17 -12.08 17.39
CA ILE A 399 -9.44 -10.92 16.85
C ILE A 399 -9.96 -9.62 17.47
N GLU A 400 -11.27 -9.47 17.56
CA GLU A 400 -11.90 -8.28 18.18
C GLU A 400 -11.54 -8.15 19.66
N ARG A 401 -11.58 -9.25 20.42
CA ARG A 401 -11.20 -9.24 21.85
C ARG A 401 -9.73 -8.90 22.05
N GLN A 402 -8.85 -9.47 21.21
CA GLN A 402 -7.41 -9.24 21.33
C GLN A 402 -7.01 -7.81 20.97
N THR A 403 -7.69 -7.21 20.00
CA THR A 403 -7.34 -5.89 19.47
C THR A 403 -8.13 -4.75 20.11
N GLY A 404 -9.30 -5.04 20.65
CA GLY A 404 -10.23 -4.01 21.14
C GLY A 404 -10.89 -3.20 20.03
N VAL A 405 -10.80 -3.65 18.77
CA VAL A 405 -11.32 -2.95 17.60
C VAL A 405 -12.31 -3.85 16.85
N PRO A 406 -13.49 -3.33 16.45
CA PRO A 406 -14.47 -4.14 15.74
C PRO A 406 -14.03 -4.46 14.31
N VAL A 407 -14.28 -5.68 13.87
CA VAL A 407 -14.13 -6.10 12.47
C VAL A 407 -15.44 -5.75 11.75
N LYS A 408 -15.43 -4.67 10.98
CA LYS A 408 -16.64 -4.12 10.34
C LYS A 408 -16.90 -4.65 8.94
N ILE A 409 -15.87 -5.06 8.24
CA ILE A 409 -15.98 -5.58 6.88
C ILE A 409 -15.18 -6.88 6.79
N ILE A 410 -15.76 -7.88 6.17
CA ILE A 410 -15.14 -9.19 5.93
C ILE A 410 -15.23 -9.50 4.44
N SER A 411 -14.09 -9.68 3.80
CA SER A 411 -14.00 -10.13 2.41
C SER A 411 -13.94 -11.65 2.36
N VAL A 412 -14.83 -12.25 1.58
CA VAL A 412 -14.97 -13.70 1.45
C VAL A 412 -14.63 -14.20 0.03
N GLY A 413 -14.09 -13.34 -0.80
CA GLY A 413 -13.65 -13.64 -2.16
C GLY A 413 -13.06 -12.40 -2.84
N PRO A 414 -12.53 -12.54 -4.08
CA PRO A 414 -11.86 -11.43 -4.77
C PRO A 414 -12.81 -10.39 -5.38
N ASP A 415 -14.04 -10.76 -5.71
CA ASP A 415 -15.00 -9.86 -6.36
C ASP A 415 -15.49 -8.78 -5.40
N ARG A 416 -15.82 -7.61 -5.95
CA ARG A 416 -16.42 -6.48 -5.22
C ARG A 416 -17.63 -6.90 -4.39
N GLY A 417 -18.49 -7.76 -4.93
CA GLY A 417 -19.72 -8.23 -4.28
C GLY A 417 -19.51 -9.25 -3.18
N GLU A 418 -18.33 -9.87 -3.10
CA GLU A 418 -17.99 -10.89 -2.10
C GLU A 418 -17.48 -10.24 -0.80
N THR A 419 -18.32 -9.39 -0.23
CA THR A 419 -18.00 -8.57 0.94
C THR A 419 -19.18 -8.51 1.91
N ILE A 420 -18.94 -8.79 3.18
CA ILE A 420 -19.93 -8.75 4.25
C ILE A 420 -19.65 -7.54 5.14
N THR A 421 -20.63 -6.65 5.28
CA THR A 421 -20.55 -5.50 6.19
C THR A 421 -21.34 -5.78 7.46
N ARG A 422 -20.77 -5.41 8.62
CA ARG A 422 -21.38 -5.60 9.94
C ARG A 422 -21.91 -4.28 10.52
#